data_4a4a0c23066fb4f9734acffd8afce16c
#
_entry.id   4a4a0c23066fb4f9734acffd8afce16c
#
_cell.length_a   1.000
_cell.length_b   1.000
_cell.length_c   1.000
_cell.angle_alpha   90.00
_cell.angle_beta   90.00
_cell.angle_gamma   90.00
#
_symmetry.space_group_name_H-M   'P 1'
#
loop_
_entity.id
_entity.type
_entity.pdbx_description
1 polymer ?
#
loop_
_entity_poly.entity_id
_entity_poly.type
_entity_poly.pdbx_seq_one_letter_code
_entity_poly.pdbx_strand_id
1 'polypeptide(L)'
;MTEHKHNNKTTLIVVLIAAVAVSLLAYYKTARLHMVNRSEYKKMFEALEKEGETKGSNSDQLSSLEKWAEKNKLSWNTDSKGNLIIQRAAASSKSDQPATVIVTEYNRNTLADDASSLATAKYIAEHGKGTPLTVIFLNNEDNLHKGAAGLSGSLIPDNSNVFFLDSNKSSYLSMNSFAGKISDFAVKKEMTARTCDSGVKITISGCTTNDPRSSMGSQPDPIDTFENLLTYLKGKSVPFQISDLKVVSHGNMYPESLTATVMVNSYTMPDLTKYLDNKGESFRKKYHKDYPDIAYTYETIEKEEQLPSQVYSDETTGSMINLLYTIENGVYRFDKTEATDVHKENDPYAYNCFTDLKENGDTIDLTVSTSALNKIYMDQVEDENSTAAKLANASVSTVSETDAFTGINPQLPLQFSNFYTKVNNVTGKDMGLQEKDDTYVTACSYLSAANDRASILHVSVAQNGKSYIANALMNFIAQSVKVK
;
A
#
# COMPACT_ATOMS: atom_id res chain seq x y z
N MET A 1 -80.66 19.21 17.67
CA MET A 1 -79.74 18.15 18.22
C MET A 1 -78.73 17.69 17.16
N THR A 2 -78.11 18.61 16.43
CA THR A 2 -77.22 18.30 15.27
C THR A 2 -75.83 19.01 15.27
N GLU A 3 -75.56 19.89 16.24
CA GLU A 3 -74.30 20.64 16.27
C GLU A 3 -73.17 19.99 17.04
N HIS A 4 -73.41 19.01 17.90
CA HIS A 4 -72.33 18.37 18.69
C HIS A 4 -71.54 17.26 17.98
N LYS A 5 -71.99 16.73 16.83
CA LYS A 5 -71.32 15.66 16.11
C LYS A 5 -70.19 16.13 15.15
N HIS A 6 -70.20 17.43 14.78
CA HIS A 6 -69.19 17.94 13.83
C HIS A 6 -67.87 18.31 14.53
N ASN A 7 -67.93 18.74 15.78
CA ASN A 7 -66.78 19.16 16.56
C ASN A 7 -65.85 17.98 16.93
N ASN A 8 -66.41 16.79 17.19
CA ASN A 8 -65.62 15.61 17.56
C ASN A 8 -64.83 15.05 16.41
N LYS A 9 -65.25 15.15 15.14
CA LYS A 9 -64.50 14.69 14.00
C LYS A 9 -63.29 15.59 13.69
N THR A 10 -63.47 16.91 13.81
CA THR A 10 -62.40 17.89 13.60
C THR A 10 -61.33 17.77 14.68
N THR A 11 -61.76 17.59 15.96
CA THR A 11 -60.82 17.35 17.07
C THR A 11 -60.05 16.05 16.91
N LEU A 12 -60.69 14.97 16.43
CA LEU A 12 -60.03 13.69 16.18
C LEU A 12 -58.99 13.80 15.05
N ILE A 13 -59.28 14.52 13.98
CA ILE A 13 -58.36 14.76 12.86
C ILE A 13 -57.15 15.58 13.32
N VAL A 14 -57.34 16.62 14.10
CA VAL A 14 -56.26 17.45 14.64
C VAL A 14 -55.34 16.64 15.57
N VAL A 15 -55.91 15.78 16.44
CA VAL A 15 -55.13 14.88 17.30
C VAL A 15 -54.36 13.86 16.50
N LEU A 16 -54.95 13.30 15.42
CA LEU A 16 -54.27 12.37 14.55
C LEU A 16 -53.09 13.01 13.78
N ILE A 17 -53.27 14.22 13.27
CA ILE A 17 -52.23 15.01 12.61
C ILE A 17 -51.12 15.35 13.60
N ALA A 18 -51.46 15.75 14.82
CA ALA A 18 -50.46 16.02 15.87
C ALA A 18 -49.67 14.75 16.26
N ALA A 19 -50.34 13.61 16.39
CA ALA A 19 -49.72 12.34 16.70
C ALA A 19 -48.78 11.87 15.56
N VAL A 20 -49.20 12.05 14.30
CA VAL A 20 -48.34 11.76 13.12
C VAL A 20 -47.14 12.72 13.07
N ALA A 21 -47.36 14.01 13.33
CA ALA A 21 -46.27 15.00 13.36
C ALA A 21 -45.27 14.72 14.50
N VAL A 22 -45.74 14.35 15.70
CA VAL A 22 -44.91 13.95 16.83
C VAL A 22 -44.17 12.64 16.52
N SER A 23 -44.82 11.66 15.87
CA SER A 23 -44.19 10.42 15.44
C SER A 23 -43.15 10.66 14.37
N LEU A 24 -43.39 11.53 13.41
CA LEU A 24 -42.44 11.97 12.39
C LEU A 24 -41.25 12.73 13.02
N LEU A 25 -41.50 13.61 13.98
CA LEU A 25 -40.47 14.32 14.72
C LEU A 25 -39.65 13.39 15.62
N ALA A 26 -40.27 12.40 16.26
CA ALA A 26 -39.59 11.37 17.03
C ALA A 26 -38.77 10.47 16.09
N TYR A 27 -39.34 10.05 14.96
CA TYR A 27 -38.62 9.30 13.92
C TYR A 27 -37.44 10.11 13.35
N TYR A 28 -37.64 11.40 13.07
CA TYR A 28 -36.55 12.30 12.61
C TYR A 28 -35.47 12.52 13.67
N LYS A 29 -35.84 12.61 14.96
CA LYS A 29 -34.87 12.71 16.07
C LYS A 29 -34.11 11.41 16.32
N THR A 30 -34.74 10.25 16.17
CA THR A 30 -34.11 8.92 16.37
C THR A 30 -33.43 8.40 15.13
N ALA A 31 -33.77 8.86 13.93
CA ALA A 31 -33.18 8.49 12.65
C ALA A 31 -32.27 9.58 12.07
N ARG A 32 -31.72 10.47 12.88
CA ARG A 32 -30.71 11.42 12.41
C ARG A 32 -29.46 10.63 11.99
N LEU A 33 -29.36 10.38 10.70
CA LEU A 33 -28.12 9.91 10.09
C LEU A 33 -27.05 11.00 10.29
N HIS A 34 -25.90 10.59 10.79
CA HIS A 34 -24.75 11.48 10.94
C HIS A 34 -24.07 11.63 9.58
N MET A 35 -24.58 12.56 8.77
CA MET A 35 -24.04 12.80 7.43
C MET A 35 -22.78 13.67 7.50
N VAL A 36 -21.78 13.27 6.75
CA VAL A 36 -20.55 14.04 6.56
C VAL A 36 -20.85 15.35 5.81
N ASN A 37 -20.31 16.47 6.29
CA ASN A 37 -20.28 17.70 5.54
C ASN A 37 -19.37 17.54 4.31
N ARG A 38 -19.99 17.33 3.14
CA ARG A 38 -19.25 17.04 1.89
C ARG A 38 -18.27 18.13 1.50
N SER A 39 -18.59 19.40 1.76
CA SER A 39 -17.70 20.52 1.41
C SER A 39 -16.46 20.54 2.29
N GLU A 40 -16.62 20.26 3.59
CA GLU A 40 -15.52 20.19 4.55
C GLU A 40 -14.62 18.97 4.28
N TYR A 41 -15.21 17.80 4.07
CA TYR A 41 -14.48 16.59 3.70
C TYR A 41 -13.68 16.78 2.41
N LYS A 42 -14.29 17.38 1.37
CA LYS A 42 -13.64 17.66 0.10
C LYS A 42 -12.43 18.59 0.27
N LYS A 43 -12.55 19.62 1.12
CA LYS A 43 -11.43 20.52 1.43
C LYS A 43 -10.28 19.79 2.14
N MET A 44 -10.58 18.86 3.06
CA MET A 44 -9.54 18.03 3.69
C MET A 44 -8.81 17.15 2.66
N PHE A 45 -9.57 16.51 1.79
CA PHE A 45 -9.03 15.66 0.73
C PHE A 45 -8.13 16.47 -0.22
N GLU A 46 -8.63 17.57 -0.80
CA GLU A 46 -7.88 18.43 -1.72
C GLU A 46 -6.62 19.05 -1.07
N ALA A 47 -6.67 19.32 0.24
CA ALA A 47 -5.50 19.82 0.97
C ALA A 47 -4.40 18.76 1.08
N LEU A 48 -4.76 17.48 1.31
CA LEU A 48 -3.83 16.35 1.38
C LEU A 48 -3.24 16.03 0.00
N GLU A 49 -4.06 16.01 -1.06
CA GLU A 49 -3.57 15.85 -2.44
C GLU A 49 -2.51 16.92 -2.78
N LYS A 50 -2.85 18.18 -2.54
CA LYS A 50 -1.93 19.31 -2.80
C LYS A 50 -0.66 19.25 -1.94
N GLU A 51 -0.77 18.82 -0.68
CA GLU A 51 0.38 18.62 0.19
C GLU A 51 1.27 17.51 -0.37
N GLY A 52 0.71 16.43 -0.91
CA GLY A 52 1.42 15.32 -1.55
C GLY A 52 2.20 15.70 -2.81
N GLU A 53 1.81 16.77 -3.51
CA GLU A 53 2.54 17.28 -4.68
C GLU A 53 3.88 17.93 -4.30
N THR A 54 4.11 18.24 -3.03
CA THR A 54 5.33 18.91 -2.55
C THR A 54 6.31 17.89 -1.95
N LYS A 55 7.62 18.11 -2.12
CA LYS A 55 8.65 17.29 -1.48
C LYS A 55 8.66 17.53 0.04
N GLY A 56 8.91 16.49 0.81
CA GLY A 56 8.99 16.55 2.27
C GLY A 56 9.40 15.20 2.87
N SER A 57 9.47 15.11 4.17
CA SER A 57 9.76 13.90 4.94
C SER A 57 8.52 13.42 5.71
N ASN A 58 8.54 12.17 6.20
CA ASN A 58 7.50 11.69 7.11
C ASN A 58 7.46 12.50 8.43
N SER A 59 8.59 13.03 8.88
CA SER A 59 8.63 13.95 10.03
C SER A 59 7.86 15.25 9.77
N ASP A 60 7.95 15.81 8.54
CA ASP A 60 7.15 16.97 8.15
C ASP A 60 5.67 16.64 8.14
N GLN A 61 5.33 15.43 7.65
CA GLN A 61 3.94 14.96 7.62
C GLN A 61 3.38 14.76 9.04
N LEU A 62 4.16 14.16 9.94
CA LEU A 62 3.78 14.04 11.34
C LEU A 62 3.51 15.43 11.96
N SER A 63 4.44 16.38 11.75
CA SER A 63 4.29 17.76 12.23
C SER A 63 3.04 18.46 11.66
N SER A 64 2.65 18.16 10.43
CA SER A 64 1.41 18.64 9.81
C SER A 64 0.18 18.04 10.49
N LEU A 65 0.19 16.74 10.80
CA LEU A 65 -0.88 16.05 11.52
C LEU A 65 -1.01 16.57 12.97
N GLU A 66 0.09 16.81 13.69
CA GLU A 66 0.11 17.36 15.04
C GLU A 66 -0.51 18.77 15.06
N LYS A 67 -0.08 19.66 14.17
CA LYS A 67 -0.63 21.03 14.04
C LYS A 67 -2.13 21.00 13.71
N TRP A 68 -2.55 20.06 12.86
CA TRP A 68 -3.97 19.88 12.57
C TRP A 68 -4.74 19.42 13.81
N ALA A 69 -4.23 18.46 14.58
CA ALA A 69 -4.87 17.97 15.79
C ALA A 69 -4.97 19.08 16.87
N GLU A 70 -3.90 19.85 17.05
CA GLU A 70 -3.88 21.01 17.96
C GLU A 70 -4.89 22.09 17.56
N LYS A 71 -4.91 22.48 16.28
CA LYS A 71 -5.86 23.46 15.74
C LYS A 71 -7.32 23.06 16.00
N ASN A 72 -7.62 21.76 15.90
CA ASN A 72 -8.97 21.22 16.13
C ASN A 72 -9.22 20.84 17.60
N LYS A 73 -8.28 21.15 18.50
CA LYS A 73 -8.40 20.90 19.95
C LYS A 73 -8.67 19.41 20.27
N LEU A 74 -8.05 18.52 19.50
CA LEU A 74 -8.12 17.09 19.73
C LEU A 74 -7.16 16.69 20.85
N SER A 75 -7.54 15.71 21.67
CA SER A 75 -6.61 15.11 22.63
C SER A 75 -5.76 14.08 21.89
N TRP A 76 -4.47 14.32 21.77
CA TRP A 76 -3.55 13.49 20.99
C TRP A 76 -2.21 13.26 21.71
N ASN A 77 -1.52 12.24 21.31
CA ASN A 77 -0.13 11.95 21.67
C ASN A 77 0.59 11.25 20.51
N THR A 78 1.90 11.28 20.52
CA THR A 78 2.76 10.57 19.56
C THR A 78 3.56 9.51 20.30
N ASP A 79 3.67 8.32 19.74
CA ASP A 79 4.51 7.25 20.29
C ASP A 79 5.95 7.32 19.74
N SER A 80 6.82 6.42 20.22
CA SER A 80 8.23 6.35 19.83
C SER A 80 8.46 5.93 18.37
N LYS A 81 7.42 5.46 17.67
CA LYS A 81 7.46 5.08 16.24
C LYS A 81 6.99 6.20 15.32
N GLY A 82 6.55 7.32 15.90
CA GLY A 82 5.98 8.43 15.16
C GLY A 82 4.50 8.25 14.82
N ASN A 83 3.81 7.32 15.46
CA ASN A 83 2.37 7.19 15.28
C ASN A 83 1.64 8.31 16.01
N LEU A 84 0.70 8.98 15.34
CA LEU A 84 -0.19 9.95 16.02
C LEU A 84 -1.46 9.25 16.47
N ILE A 85 -1.77 9.34 17.76
CA ILE A 85 -2.90 8.67 18.41
C ILE A 85 -3.86 9.72 18.96
N ILE A 86 -5.13 9.65 18.58
CA ILE A 86 -6.20 10.50 19.08
C ILE A 86 -7.22 9.63 19.80
N GLN A 87 -7.52 9.95 21.06
CA GLN A 87 -8.47 9.19 21.85
C GLN A 87 -9.64 10.06 22.29
N ARG A 88 -10.82 9.49 22.25
CA ARG A 88 -12.06 10.16 22.66
C ARG A 88 -12.90 9.22 23.50
N ALA A 89 -13.31 9.69 24.68
CA ALA A 89 -14.22 8.95 25.53
C ALA A 89 -15.60 8.76 24.87
N ALA A 90 -16.27 7.67 25.22
CA ALA A 90 -17.65 7.44 24.79
C ALA A 90 -18.59 8.55 25.27
N ALA A 91 -19.69 8.76 24.53
CA ALA A 91 -20.85 9.38 25.10
C ALA A 91 -21.38 8.51 26.25
N SER A 92 -21.84 9.13 27.37
CA SER A 92 -22.24 8.41 28.60
C SER A 92 -23.25 7.29 28.36
N SER A 93 -24.12 7.40 27.36
CA SER A 93 -25.11 6.37 26.98
C SER A 93 -24.51 5.23 26.12
N LYS A 94 -23.23 5.25 25.80
CA LYS A 94 -22.52 4.32 24.90
C LYS A 94 -21.25 3.73 25.50
N SER A 95 -21.00 3.95 26.78
CA SER A 95 -19.79 3.47 27.49
C SER A 95 -19.62 1.96 27.44
N ASP A 96 -20.72 1.20 27.40
CA ASP A 96 -20.72 -0.26 27.43
C ASP A 96 -20.67 -0.90 26.02
N GLN A 97 -20.60 -0.06 24.98
CA GLN A 97 -20.46 -0.56 23.61
C GLN A 97 -18.99 -0.86 23.29
N PRO A 98 -18.71 -1.83 22.40
CA PRO A 98 -17.36 -2.09 21.92
C PRO A 98 -16.71 -0.80 21.41
N ALA A 99 -15.45 -0.61 21.76
CA ALA A 99 -14.68 0.52 21.24
C ALA A 99 -14.53 0.43 19.71
N THR A 100 -14.47 1.58 19.06
CA THR A 100 -14.14 1.66 17.65
C THR A 100 -12.72 2.21 17.52
N VAL A 101 -11.89 1.52 16.76
CA VAL A 101 -10.52 1.95 16.45
C VAL A 101 -10.43 2.17 14.94
N ILE A 102 -10.10 3.38 14.53
CA ILE A 102 -9.84 3.72 13.13
C ILE A 102 -8.33 3.83 12.97
N VAL A 103 -7.79 3.10 12.02
CA VAL A 103 -6.36 3.08 11.73
C VAL A 103 -6.15 3.44 10.27
N THR A 104 -5.20 4.28 9.99
CA THR A 104 -4.71 4.55 8.63
C THR A 104 -3.22 4.79 8.68
N GLU A 105 -2.55 4.58 7.56
CA GLU A 105 -1.12 4.86 7.42
C GLU A 105 -0.89 6.22 6.79
N TYR A 106 0.26 6.83 7.11
CA TYR A 106 0.76 7.99 6.39
C TYR A 106 2.19 7.72 5.90
N ASN A 107 2.42 8.06 4.65
CA ASN A 107 3.72 8.02 4.01
C ASN A 107 3.85 9.26 3.12
N ARG A 108 4.91 10.03 3.30
CA ARG A 108 5.10 11.26 2.53
C ARG A 108 5.21 11.03 1.04
N ASN A 109 5.79 9.90 0.64
CA ASN A 109 5.99 9.56 -0.76
C ASN A 109 4.69 9.15 -1.49
N THR A 110 3.68 8.68 -0.73
CA THR A 110 2.37 8.25 -1.26
C THR A 110 1.20 9.12 -0.78
N LEU A 111 1.49 10.28 -0.18
CA LEU A 111 0.50 11.12 0.50
C LEU A 111 -0.69 11.50 -0.39
N ALA A 112 -0.46 11.82 -1.67
CA ALA A 112 -1.52 12.15 -2.61
C ALA A 112 -2.41 10.93 -2.88
N ASP A 113 -1.83 9.75 -3.00
CA ASP A 113 -2.55 8.49 -3.18
C ASP A 113 -3.34 8.11 -1.92
N ASP A 114 -2.80 8.39 -0.74
CA ASP A 114 -3.40 8.09 0.57
C ASP A 114 -4.40 9.15 1.04
N ALA A 115 -4.61 10.21 0.27
CA ALA A 115 -5.44 11.35 0.66
C ALA A 115 -6.88 10.98 1.08
N SER A 116 -7.48 9.94 0.45
CA SER A 116 -8.84 9.51 0.76
C SER A 116 -8.97 8.82 2.13
N SER A 117 -8.06 7.91 2.48
CA SER A 117 -8.04 7.24 3.79
C SER A 117 -7.71 8.23 4.89
N LEU A 118 -6.69 9.08 4.69
CA LEU A 118 -6.29 10.12 5.63
C LEU A 118 -7.40 11.15 5.87
N ALA A 119 -8.08 11.64 4.81
CA ALA A 119 -9.21 12.56 4.94
C ALA A 119 -10.36 11.90 5.72
N THR A 120 -10.63 10.63 5.48
CA THR A 120 -11.64 9.86 6.22
C THR A 120 -11.29 9.77 7.69
N ALA A 121 -10.07 9.37 8.05
CA ALA A 121 -9.61 9.27 9.43
C ALA A 121 -9.61 10.63 10.15
N LYS A 122 -9.13 11.70 9.48
CA LYS A 122 -9.17 13.08 10.02
C LYS A 122 -10.60 13.52 10.30
N TYR A 123 -11.51 13.31 9.36
CA TYR A 123 -12.91 13.69 9.54
C TYR A 123 -13.57 12.95 10.72
N ILE A 124 -13.30 11.63 10.84
CA ILE A 124 -13.77 10.82 11.96
C ILE A 124 -13.17 11.31 13.29
N ALA A 125 -11.88 11.64 13.34
CA ALA A 125 -11.24 12.17 14.55
C ALA A 125 -11.87 13.49 15.02
N GLU A 126 -12.26 14.38 14.10
CA GLU A 126 -12.90 15.66 14.44
C GLU A 126 -14.36 15.50 14.86
N HIS A 127 -15.11 14.66 14.19
CA HIS A 127 -16.59 14.65 14.27
C HIS A 127 -17.19 13.36 14.85
N GLY A 128 -16.42 12.24 14.92
CA GLY A 128 -16.90 10.95 15.43
C GLY A 128 -17.37 11.04 16.88
N LYS A 129 -18.62 10.65 17.16
CA LYS A 129 -19.23 10.66 18.50
C LYS A 129 -20.10 9.43 18.69
N GLY A 130 -19.98 8.77 19.82
CA GLY A 130 -20.79 7.60 20.16
C GLY A 130 -20.04 6.63 21.05
N THR A 131 -19.56 5.52 20.51
CA THR A 131 -18.73 4.54 21.22
C THR A 131 -17.37 5.15 21.60
N PRO A 132 -16.61 4.52 22.53
CA PRO A 132 -15.22 4.91 22.73
C PRO A 132 -14.49 4.87 21.39
N LEU A 133 -13.73 5.91 21.06
CA LEU A 133 -13.07 6.08 19.76
C LEU A 133 -11.58 6.30 19.92
N THR A 134 -10.80 5.49 19.22
CA THR A 134 -9.36 5.74 19.00
C THR A 134 -9.13 5.91 17.51
N VAL A 135 -8.40 6.95 17.10
CA VAL A 135 -7.95 7.14 15.71
C VAL A 135 -6.43 7.16 15.71
N ILE A 136 -5.83 6.31 14.90
CA ILE A 136 -4.38 6.10 14.84
C ILE A 136 -3.90 6.37 13.42
N PHE A 137 -2.94 7.28 13.27
CA PHE A 137 -2.20 7.52 12.05
C PHE A 137 -0.84 6.85 12.21
N LEU A 138 -0.63 5.75 11.52
CA LEU A 138 0.59 4.94 11.58
C LEU A 138 1.66 5.51 10.66
N ASN A 139 2.88 5.62 11.15
CA ASN A 139 4.03 5.96 10.34
C ASN A 139 4.44 4.76 9.46
N ASN A 140 4.40 4.94 8.14
CA ASN A 140 4.76 3.90 7.16
C ASN A 140 5.82 4.42 6.16
N GLU A 141 6.87 5.07 6.67
CA GLU A 141 7.91 5.74 5.86
C GLU A 141 8.57 4.81 4.85
N ASP A 142 8.94 3.61 5.30
CA ASP A 142 9.67 2.62 4.48
C ASP A 142 8.72 1.63 3.78
N ASN A 143 7.42 1.86 3.86
CA ASN A 143 6.39 0.94 3.37
C ASN A 143 6.50 -0.50 3.98
N LEU A 144 6.99 -0.58 5.22
CA LEU A 144 7.23 -1.81 5.98
C LEU A 144 6.28 -1.96 7.16
N HIS A 145 5.26 -1.12 7.27
CA HIS A 145 4.30 -1.09 8.38
C HIS A 145 4.97 -0.99 9.76
N LYS A 146 6.17 -0.36 9.85
CA LYS A 146 6.95 -0.25 11.11
C LYS A 146 6.18 0.46 12.22
N GLY A 147 5.32 1.39 11.89
CA GLY A 147 4.41 2.02 12.84
C GLY A 147 3.44 1.03 13.46
N ALA A 148 2.87 0.13 12.64
CA ALA A 148 1.97 -0.93 13.09
C ALA A 148 2.70 -2.00 13.90
N ALA A 149 3.90 -2.42 13.48
CA ALA A 149 4.71 -3.44 14.13
C ALA A 149 5.14 -3.10 15.58
N GLY A 150 5.09 -1.83 15.95
CA GLY A 150 5.43 -1.38 17.31
C GLY A 150 4.23 -0.94 18.15
N LEU A 151 3.01 -1.10 17.65
CA LEU A 151 1.82 -0.57 18.28
C LEU A 151 1.51 -1.30 19.60
N SER A 152 1.22 -0.52 20.65
CA SER A 152 0.80 -1.10 21.93
C SER A 152 -0.61 -1.68 21.86
N GLY A 153 -0.79 -2.94 22.27
CA GLY A 153 -2.10 -3.57 22.34
C GLY A 153 -3.11 -2.84 23.23
N SER A 154 -2.65 -2.01 24.17
CA SER A 154 -3.53 -1.17 25.01
C SER A 154 -4.31 -0.11 24.21
N LEU A 155 -3.87 0.22 23.00
CA LEU A 155 -4.57 1.14 22.08
C LEU A 155 -5.70 0.45 21.30
N ILE A 156 -5.72 -0.88 21.31
CA ILE A 156 -6.75 -1.71 20.67
C ILE A 156 -7.42 -2.55 21.78
N PRO A 157 -8.51 -2.04 22.40
CA PRO A 157 -9.19 -2.76 23.48
C PRO A 157 -9.73 -4.12 23.00
N ASP A 158 -9.84 -5.09 23.94
CA ASP A 158 -10.48 -6.38 23.70
C ASP A 158 -11.91 -6.16 23.15
N ASN A 159 -12.31 -7.00 22.20
CA ASN A 159 -13.62 -6.96 21.55
C ASN A 159 -13.93 -5.64 20.82
N SER A 160 -12.93 -4.79 20.55
CA SER A 160 -13.11 -3.58 19.73
C SER A 160 -13.35 -3.92 18.27
N ASN A 161 -14.01 -3.00 17.56
CA ASN A 161 -14.09 -3.03 16.10
C ASN A 161 -12.99 -2.12 15.53
N VAL A 162 -12.05 -2.71 14.83
CA VAL A 162 -10.91 -2.00 14.21
C VAL A 162 -11.14 -1.91 12.71
N PHE A 163 -11.12 -0.70 12.19
CA PHE A 163 -11.21 -0.42 10.76
C PHE A 163 -9.86 0.11 10.29
N PHE A 164 -9.11 -0.69 9.56
CA PHE A 164 -7.92 -0.24 8.86
C PHE A 164 -8.33 0.38 7.53
N LEU A 165 -8.01 1.64 7.34
CA LEU A 165 -8.34 2.42 6.14
C LEU A 165 -7.12 2.55 5.26
N ASP A 166 -7.26 2.12 4.01
CA ASP A 166 -6.25 2.24 2.97
C ASP A 166 -6.88 2.85 1.71
N SER A 167 -6.15 3.68 0.98
CA SER A 167 -6.64 4.30 -0.25
C SER A 167 -6.36 3.41 -1.46
N ASN A 168 -7.36 3.24 -2.35
CA ASN A 168 -7.22 2.40 -3.53
C ASN A 168 -8.10 2.92 -4.68
N LYS A 169 -7.97 2.33 -5.87
CA LYS A 169 -8.80 2.65 -7.07
C LYS A 169 -10.30 2.45 -6.83
N SER A 170 -10.68 1.52 -5.94
CA SER A 170 -12.09 1.22 -5.62
C SER A 170 -12.28 0.94 -4.14
N SER A 171 -13.50 1.21 -3.62
CA SER A 171 -13.83 0.82 -2.25
C SER A 171 -14.27 -0.63 -2.19
N TYR A 172 -13.73 -1.37 -1.22
CA TYR A 172 -14.07 -2.76 -0.92
C TYR A 172 -13.78 -3.06 0.56
N LEU A 173 -14.15 -4.24 1.00
CA LEU A 173 -13.84 -4.77 2.34
C LEU A 173 -12.95 -6.00 2.20
N SER A 174 -12.00 -6.18 3.12
CA SER A 174 -11.22 -7.40 3.19
C SER A 174 -11.08 -7.90 4.62
N MET A 175 -11.12 -9.22 4.75
CA MET A 175 -10.88 -9.95 5.98
C MET A 175 -9.59 -10.75 5.93
N ASN A 176 -8.89 -10.73 4.79
CA ASN A 176 -7.66 -11.50 4.59
C ASN A 176 -6.61 -10.63 3.91
N SER A 177 -5.34 -10.82 4.26
CA SER A 177 -4.22 -10.26 3.53
C SER A 177 -3.05 -11.23 3.47
N PHE A 178 -2.17 -11.06 2.49
CA PHE A 178 -1.01 -11.89 2.28
C PHE A 178 -0.01 -11.80 3.45
N ALA A 179 0.73 -12.88 3.67
CA ALA A 179 1.99 -12.86 4.40
C ALA A 179 3.04 -12.06 3.63
N GLY A 180 4.03 -11.52 4.31
CA GLY A 180 5.12 -10.77 3.68
C GLY A 180 6.47 -11.07 4.27
N LYS A 181 7.52 -11.02 3.43
CA LYS A 181 8.90 -11.14 3.83
C LYS A 181 9.79 -10.25 2.98
N ILE A 182 10.75 -9.61 3.63
CA ILE A 182 11.79 -8.84 2.96
C ILE A 182 13.11 -9.47 3.30
N SER A 183 13.86 -9.81 2.27
CA SER A 183 15.16 -10.49 2.38
C SER A 183 16.22 -9.74 1.60
N ASP A 184 17.42 -9.60 2.19
CA ASP A 184 18.61 -9.13 1.50
C ASP A 184 19.46 -10.33 1.08
N PHE A 185 19.87 -10.32 -0.18
CA PHE A 185 20.75 -11.29 -0.82
C PHE A 185 22.08 -10.62 -1.12
N ALA A 186 23.12 -10.95 -0.36
CA ALA A 186 24.42 -10.30 -0.50
C ALA A 186 25.42 -11.14 -1.28
N VAL A 187 25.84 -10.64 -2.43
CA VAL A 187 26.92 -11.19 -3.27
C VAL A 187 28.24 -10.52 -2.87
N LYS A 188 29.32 -11.28 -2.73
CA LYS A 188 30.65 -10.73 -2.46
C LYS A 188 31.09 -9.81 -3.61
N LYS A 189 31.50 -8.58 -3.28
CA LYS A 189 32.02 -7.60 -4.23
C LYS A 189 33.53 -7.65 -4.27
N GLU A 190 34.08 -8.05 -5.41
CA GLU A 190 35.49 -7.96 -5.71
C GLU A 190 35.69 -7.08 -6.95
N MET A 191 36.72 -6.24 -6.88
CA MET A 191 37.07 -5.33 -7.96
C MET A 191 38.34 -5.81 -8.64
N THR A 192 38.41 -5.61 -9.97
CA THR A 192 39.58 -5.90 -10.78
C THR A 192 39.88 -4.75 -11.75
N ALA A 193 41.09 -4.70 -12.29
CA ALA A 193 41.39 -3.76 -13.35
C ALA A 193 40.57 -4.05 -14.61
N ARG A 194 40.08 -3.01 -15.27
CA ARG A 194 39.35 -3.17 -16.54
C ARG A 194 40.19 -3.78 -17.62
N THR A 195 39.61 -4.57 -18.48
CA THR A 195 40.21 -5.13 -19.68
C THR A 195 39.54 -4.67 -20.97
N CYS A 196 38.31 -4.18 -20.87
CA CYS A 196 37.55 -3.56 -21.96
C CYS A 196 38.04 -2.12 -22.21
N ASP A 197 38.02 -1.68 -23.46
CA ASP A 197 38.56 -0.40 -23.92
C ASP A 197 37.50 0.66 -24.24
N SER A 198 36.20 0.31 -24.12
CA SER A 198 35.09 1.18 -24.41
C SER A 198 33.98 1.00 -23.39
N GLY A 199 33.10 1.98 -23.21
CA GLY A 199 32.02 1.88 -22.24
C GLY A 199 30.83 2.76 -22.54
N VAL A 200 29.69 2.38 -21.98
CA VAL A 200 28.48 3.17 -21.98
C VAL A 200 27.97 3.33 -20.55
N LYS A 201 27.53 4.54 -20.22
CA LYS A 201 26.76 4.79 -19.00
C LYS A 201 25.29 4.64 -19.33
N ILE A 202 24.62 3.70 -18.71
CA ILE A 202 23.22 3.39 -18.92
C ILE A 202 22.41 4.04 -17.81
N THR A 203 21.25 4.60 -18.16
CA THR A 203 20.29 5.18 -17.22
C THR A 203 18.88 4.69 -17.57
N ILE A 204 18.24 4.03 -16.62
CA ILE A 204 16.83 3.64 -16.64
C ILE A 204 16.15 4.48 -15.55
N SER A 205 15.17 5.30 -15.90
CA SER A 205 14.58 6.27 -14.97
C SER A 205 13.10 6.56 -15.25
N GLY A 206 12.45 7.27 -14.34
CA GLY A 206 11.02 7.58 -14.43
C GLY A 206 10.14 6.36 -14.13
N CYS A 207 10.71 5.32 -13.53
CA CYS A 207 9.97 4.22 -12.94
C CYS A 207 9.35 4.75 -11.65
N THR A 208 8.03 4.88 -11.62
CA THR A 208 7.35 5.47 -10.46
C THR A 208 7.50 4.56 -9.25
N THR A 209 7.75 5.16 -8.10
CA THR A 209 7.83 4.46 -6.81
C THR A 209 6.44 4.07 -6.28
N ASN A 210 5.68 3.34 -7.07
CA ASN A 210 4.40 2.80 -6.61
C ASN A 210 4.66 1.57 -5.76
N ASP A 211 3.80 1.37 -4.77
CA ASP A 211 3.81 0.17 -3.96
C ASP A 211 3.80 -1.09 -4.85
N PRO A 212 4.78 -2.01 -4.72
CA PRO A 212 4.84 -3.26 -5.47
C PRO A 212 3.52 -4.04 -5.44
N ARG A 213 2.79 -3.89 -4.34
CA ARG A 213 1.52 -4.54 -4.08
C ARG A 213 0.38 -4.05 -4.96
N SER A 214 0.43 -2.80 -5.45
CA SER A 214 -0.70 -2.18 -6.14
C SER A 214 -0.80 -2.50 -7.62
N SER A 215 0.26 -2.99 -8.27
CA SER A 215 0.34 -3.11 -9.73
C SER A 215 0.88 -4.43 -10.26
N MET A 216 1.24 -5.38 -9.41
CA MET A 216 1.55 -6.79 -9.72
C MET A 216 2.10 -7.05 -11.15
N GLY A 217 3.36 -6.67 -11.38
CA GLY A 217 4.08 -7.01 -12.61
C GLY A 217 3.71 -6.20 -13.86
N SER A 218 2.89 -5.15 -13.74
CA SER A 218 2.58 -4.24 -14.85
C SER A 218 3.48 -3.00 -14.88
N GLN A 219 4.30 -2.79 -13.86
CA GLN A 219 5.17 -1.61 -13.72
C GLN A 219 6.54 -1.82 -14.40
N PRO A 220 7.18 -0.72 -14.81
CA PRO A 220 8.57 -0.77 -15.20
C PRO A 220 9.47 -1.01 -13.98
N ASP A 221 10.31 -2.01 -14.04
CA ASP A 221 11.34 -2.30 -13.05
C ASP A 221 12.72 -2.04 -13.66
N PRO A 222 13.50 -1.08 -13.12
CA PRO A 222 14.82 -0.75 -13.67
C PRO A 222 15.85 -1.85 -13.40
N ILE A 223 15.72 -2.66 -12.33
CA ILE A 223 16.64 -3.76 -12.02
C ILE A 223 16.40 -4.91 -13.00
N ASP A 224 15.15 -5.34 -13.21
CA ASP A 224 14.77 -6.34 -14.19
C ASP A 224 15.14 -5.91 -15.62
N THR A 225 14.94 -4.63 -15.94
CA THR A 225 15.33 -4.08 -17.24
C THR A 225 16.85 -4.14 -17.46
N PHE A 226 17.64 -3.89 -16.41
CA PHE A 226 19.09 -3.99 -16.45
C PHE A 226 19.55 -5.46 -16.53
N GLU A 227 18.94 -6.36 -15.77
CA GLU A 227 19.18 -7.80 -15.85
C GLU A 227 19.01 -8.32 -17.29
N ASN A 228 17.93 -7.93 -17.95
CA ASN A 228 17.67 -8.28 -19.36
C ASN A 228 18.81 -7.87 -20.33
N LEU A 229 19.50 -6.74 -20.08
CA LEU A 229 20.68 -6.36 -20.84
C LEU A 229 21.85 -7.30 -20.57
N LEU A 230 22.13 -7.60 -19.30
CA LEU A 230 23.25 -8.47 -18.91
C LEU A 230 23.07 -9.88 -19.48
N THR A 231 21.87 -10.41 -19.39
CA THR A 231 21.51 -11.71 -19.99
C THR A 231 21.62 -11.69 -21.51
N TYR A 232 21.23 -10.60 -22.19
CA TYR A 232 21.45 -10.45 -23.62
C TYR A 232 22.94 -10.49 -23.98
N LEU A 233 23.80 -9.72 -23.30
CA LEU A 233 25.24 -9.70 -23.55
C LEU A 233 25.86 -11.07 -23.32
N LYS A 234 25.51 -11.74 -22.23
CA LYS A 234 25.95 -13.10 -21.92
C LYS A 234 25.49 -14.11 -23.00
N GLY A 235 24.24 -14.04 -23.42
CA GLY A 235 23.66 -14.89 -24.45
C GLY A 235 24.29 -14.69 -25.84
N LYS A 236 24.84 -13.51 -26.11
CA LYS A 236 25.62 -13.21 -27.33
C LYS A 236 27.12 -13.52 -27.20
N SER A 237 27.52 -14.01 -26.03
CA SER A 237 28.96 -14.24 -25.72
C SER A 237 29.81 -12.98 -25.89
N VAL A 238 29.24 -11.79 -25.65
CA VAL A 238 29.98 -10.53 -25.65
C VAL A 238 30.73 -10.42 -24.33
N PRO A 239 32.06 -10.27 -24.32
CA PRO A 239 32.78 -9.92 -23.10
C PRO A 239 32.39 -8.54 -22.63
N PHE A 240 31.96 -8.41 -21.37
CA PHE A 240 31.60 -7.14 -20.76
C PHE A 240 32.03 -7.12 -19.29
N GLN A 241 32.14 -5.90 -18.75
CA GLN A 241 32.48 -5.64 -17.36
C GLN A 241 31.52 -4.54 -16.84
N ILE A 242 31.28 -4.50 -15.55
CA ILE A 242 30.31 -3.56 -14.94
C ILE A 242 31.02 -2.75 -13.86
N SER A 243 30.64 -1.48 -13.73
CA SER A 243 31.01 -0.60 -12.61
C SER A 243 29.92 0.43 -12.33
N ASP A 244 30.12 1.21 -11.27
CA ASP A 244 29.29 2.37 -10.92
C ASP A 244 27.79 2.07 -10.84
N LEU A 245 27.42 0.89 -10.33
CA LEU A 245 26.04 0.50 -10.14
C LEU A 245 25.39 1.36 -9.06
N LYS A 246 24.33 2.04 -9.42
CA LYS A 246 23.56 2.88 -8.51
C LYS A 246 22.07 2.74 -8.79
N VAL A 247 21.31 2.39 -7.76
CA VAL A 247 19.84 2.35 -7.77
C VAL A 247 19.31 3.44 -6.84
N VAL A 248 18.22 4.09 -7.23
CA VAL A 248 17.45 4.99 -6.38
C VAL A 248 16.18 4.26 -5.99
N SER A 249 16.10 3.88 -4.72
CA SER A 249 14.98 3.14 -4.14
C SER A 249 14.38 3.91 -2.95
N HIS A 250 13.14 3.60 -2.62
CA HIS A 250 12.38 4.25 -1.54
C HIS A 250 11.73 3.17 -0.66
N GLY A 251 12.53 2.58 0.23
CA GLY A 251 12.06 1.51 1.12
C GLY A 251 11.57 0.27 0.33
N ASN A 252 10.44 -0.29 0.74
CA ASN A 252 9.87 -1.48 0.11
C ASN A 252 8.98 -1.15 -1.11
N MET A 253 9.53 -0.36 -2.04
CA MET A 253 8.86 0.04 -3.28
C MET A 253 9.70 -0.32 -4.49
N TYR A 254 9.10 -0.33 -5.69
CA TYR A 254 9.86 -0.44 -6.95
C TYR A 254 10.88 0.70 -7.05
N PRO A 255 12.09 0.42 -7.49
CA PRO A 255 13.11 1.46 -7.66
C PRO A 255 12.68 2.52 -8.68
N GLU A 256 13.00 3.78 -8.39
CA GLU A 256 12.74 4.91 -9.28
C GLU A 256 13.66 4.89 -10.50
N SER A 257 14.93 4.53 -10.28
CA SER A 257 15.93 4.52 -11.34
C SER A 257 17.11 3.61 -11.05
N LEU A 258 17.80 3.25 -12.14
CA LEU A 258 19.08 2.55 -12.09
C LEU A 258 20.06 3.23 -13.06
N THR A 259 21.31 3.40 -12.61
CA THR A 259 22.44 3.83 -13.43
C THR A 259 23.59 2.84 -13.28
N ALA A 260 24.21 2.44 -14.37
CA ALA A 260 25.38 1.57 -14.36
C ALA A 260 26.31 1.89 -15.53
N THR A 261 27.60 1.64 -15.36
CA THR A 261 28.58 1.68 -16.45
C THR A 261 28.81 0.25 -16.94
N VAL A 262 28.58 0.01 -18.23
CA VAL A 262 28.87 -1.28 -18.89
C VAL A 262 30.02 -1.07 -19.86
N MET A 263 31.11 -1.79 -19.62
CA MET A 263 32.32 -1.79 -20.43
C MET A 263 32.30 -2.96 -21.42
N VAL A 264 32.66 -2.71 -22.67
CA VAL A 264 32.81 -3.71 -23.73
C VAL A 264 34.06 -3.39 -24.56
N ASN A 265 34.46 -4.30 -25.43
CA ASN A 265 35.47 -3.98 -26.41
C ASN A 265 34.93 -3.08 -27.53
N SER A 266 35.72 -2.15 -28.02
CA SER A 266 35.32 -1.13 -29.01
C SER A 266 34.68 -1.74 -30.26
N TYR A 267 35.11 -2.91 -30.70
CA TYR A 267 34.53 -3.59 -31.86
C TYR A 267 33.11 -4.11 -31.64
N THR A 268 32.64 -4.25 -30.40
CA THR A 268 31.27 -4.67 -30.07
C THR A 268 30.34 -3.49 -29.80
N MET A 269 30.89 -2.28 -29.66
CA MET A 269 30.13 -1.07 -29.35
C MET A 269 28.96 -0.78 -30.34
N PRO A 270 29.13 -0.93 -31.68
CA PRO A 270 28.05 -0.72 -32.62
C PRO A 270 26.86 -1.65 -32.42
N ASP A 271 27.07 -2.90 -32.04
CA ASP A 271 25.99 -3.87 -31.77
C ASP A 271 25.30 -3.56 -30.44
N LEU A 272 26.09 -3.17 -29.42
CA LEU A 272 25.55 -2.77 -28.13
C LEU A 272 24.67 -1.52 -28.25
N THR A 273 25.15 -0.46 -28.91
CA THR A 273 24.38 0.78 -29.07
C THR A 273 23.09 0.54 -29.86
N LYS A 274 23.16 -0.24 -30.93
CA LYS A 274 21.96 -0.64 -31.70
C LYS A 274 20.96 -1.43 -30.83
N TYR A 275 21.42 -2.30 -29.94
CA TYR A 275 20.55 -3.02 -29.00
C TYR A 275 19.90 -2.03 -28.02
N LEU A 276 20.68 -1.10 -27.45
CA LEU A 276 20.20 -0.12 -26.48
C LEU A 276 19.17 0.82 -27.11
N ASP A 277 19.37 1.29 -28.35
CA ASP A 277 18.42 2.10 -29.11
C ASP A 277 17.07 1.37 -29.25
N ASN A 278 17.09 0.12 -29.71
CA ASN A 278 15.88 -0.70 -29.88
C ASN A 278 15.17 -0.97 -28.57
N LYS A 279 15.91 -1.21 -27.49
CA LYS A 279 15.34 -1.46 -26.16
C LYS A 279 14.77 -0.20 -25.55
N GLY A 280 15.46 0.94 -25.68
CA GLY A 280 14.97 2.23 -25.20
C GLY A 280 13.66 2.63 -25.87
N GLU A 281 13.56 2.45 -27.21
CA GLU A 281 12.33 2.69 -27.95
C GLU A 281 11.20 1.76 -27.50
N SER A 282 11.47 0.45 -27.39
CA SER A 282 10.50 -0.56 -26.98
C SER A 282 10.01 -0.34 -25.54
N PHE A 283 10.93 0.02 -24.63
CA PHE A 283 10.64 0.31 -23.24
C PHE A 283 9.72 1.53 -23.12
N ARG A 284 10.09 2.63 -23.81
CA ARG A 284 9.26 3.82 -23.86
C ARG A 284 7.88 3.53 -24.44
N LYS A 285 7.80 2.84 -25.57
CA LYS A 285 6.53 2.48 -26.22
C LYS A 285 5.62 1.66 -25.31
N LYS A 286 6.19 0.75 -24.51
CA LYS A 286 5.43 -0.08 -23.58
C LYS A 286 4.83 0.71 -22.43
N TYR A 287 5.60 1.65 -21.85
CA TYR A 287 5.27 2.25 -20.57
C TYR A 287 4.89 3.73 -20.61
N HIS A 288 5.24 4.50 -21.65
CA HIS A 288 5.09 5.97 -21.71
C HIS A 288 3.64 6.46 -21.48
N LYS A 289 2.64 5.65 -21.82
CA LYS A 289 1.23 6.03 -21.62
C LYS A 289 0.88 6.23 -20.14
N ASP A 290 1.38 5.34 -19.30
CA ASP A 290 1.08 5.31 -17.87
C ASP A 290 2.20 5.97 -17.04
N TYR A 291 3.40 6.09 -17.61
CA TYR A 291 4.62 6.66 -17.03
C TYR A 291 5.25 7.65 -18.01
N PRO A 292 4.77 8.91 -18.07
CA PRO A 292 5.20 9.89 -19.10
C PRO A 292 6.70 10.21 -19.10
N ASP A 293 7.34 10.17 -17.92
CA ASP A 293 8.75 10.52 -17.71
C ASP A 293 9.70 9.34 -17.85
N ILE A 294 9.19 8.16 -18.27
CA ILE A 294 9.99 6.95 -18.37
C ILE A 294 11.07 7.07 -19.45
N ALA A 295 12.28 6.71 -19.11
CA ALA A 295 13.41 6.74 -20.02
C ALA A 295 14.33 5.52 -19.82
N TYR A 296 14.83 5.00 -20.94
CA TYR A 296 15.94 4.06 -20.99
C TYR A 296 16.95 4.64 -21.99
N THR A 297 18.00 5.25 -21.48
CA THR A 297 19.00 5.99 -22.25
C THR A 297 20.41 5.50 -21.96
N TYR A 298 21.34 5.87 -22.82
CA TYR A 298 22.76 5.63 -22.59
C TYR A 298 23.60 6.79 -23.12
N GLU A 299 24.80 6.92 -22.55
CA GLU A 299 25.85 7.86 -22.99
C GLU A 299 27.12 7.08 -23.26
N THR A 300 27.70 7.22 -24.45
CA THR A 300 29.00 6.63 -24.79
C THR A 300 30.13 7.39 -24.09
N ILE A 301 31.03 6.67 -23.42
CA ILE A 301 32.19 7.28 -22.79
C ILE A 301 33.31 7.38 -23.85
N GLU A 302 33.51 8.60 -24.37
CA GLU A 302 34.39 8.85 -25.50
C GLU A 302 35.87 8.96 -25.12
N LYS A 303 36.18 9.33 -23.87
CA LYS A 303 37.54 9.58 -23.40
C LYS A 303 38.02 8.48 -22.49
N GLU A 304 39.20 7.97 -22.78
CA GLU A 304 39.82 6.88 -22.02
C GLU A 304 39.98 7.22 -20.53
N GLU A 305 40.31 8.48 -20.21
CA GLU A 305 40.46 8.95 -18.83
C GLU A 305 39.13 9.01 -18.04
N GLN A 306 37.99 8.90 -18.71
CA GLN A 306 36.67 8.84 -18.11
C GLN A 306 36.19 7.41 -17.89
N LEU A 307 36.88 6.42 -18.49
CA LEU A 307 36.56 5.02 -18.26
C LEU A 307 36.94 4.61 -16.83
N PRO A 308 36.13 3.85 -16.12
CA PRO A 308 36.47 3.35 -14.79
C PRO A 308 37.73 2.51 -14.84
N SER A 309 38.69 2.74 -13.93
CA SER A 309 39.91 1.95 -13.83
C SER A 309 39.68 0.61 -13.15
N GLN A 310 38.66 0.49 -12.35
CA GLN A 310 38.22 -0.70 -11.61
C GLN A 310 36.79 -1.06 -12.01
N VAL A 311 36.57 -2.37 -12.17
CA VAL A 311 35.27 -2.96 -12.52
C VAL A 311 35.04 -4.17 -11.62
N TYR A 312 33.78 -4.63 -11.51
CA TYR A 312 33.53 -5.88 -10.79
C TYR A 312 34.26 -7.03 -11.44
N SER A 313 34.81 -7.94 -10.62
CA SER A 313 35.42 -9.16 -11.10
C SER A 313 34.42 -10.03 -11.87
N ASP A 314 34.91 -10.95 -12.68
CA ASP A 314 34.10 -11.91 -13.42
C ASP A 314 33.25 -12.76 -12.44
N GLU A 315 33.78 -13.08 -11.26
CA GLU A 315 33.09 -13.84 -10.23
C GLU A 315 31.92 -13.02 -9.63
N THR A 316 32.17 -11.75 -9.24
CA THR A 316 31.15 -10.85 -8.75
C THR A 316 30.05 -10.62 -9.79
N THR A 317 30.46 -10.33 -11.05
CA THR A 317 29.50 -10.12 -12.15
C THR A 317 28.67 -11.37 -12.42
N GLY A 318 29.33 -12.55 -12.44
CA GLY A 318 28.66 -13.84 -12.63
C GLY A 318 27.65 -14.17 -11.54
N SER A 319 28.05 -13.97 -10.28
CA SER A 319 27.20 -14.18 -9.12
C SER A 319 25.97 -13.23 -9.12
N MET A 320 26.18 -11.94 -9.41
CA MET A 320 25.11 -10.97 -9.53
C MET A 320 24.11 -11.34 -10.64
N ILE A 321 24.58 -11.71 -11.82
CA ILE A 321 23.71 -12.14 -12.93
C ILE A 321 22.95 -13.42 -12.55
N ASN A 322 23.62 -14.40 -11.96
CA ASN A 322 22.98 -15.64 -11.53
C ASN A 322 21.87 -15.36 -10.51
N LEU A 323 22.08 -14.44 -9.57
CA LEU A 323 21.09 -14.05 -8.58
C LEU A 323 19.88 -13.39 -9.25
N LEU A 324 20.11 -12.34 -10.04
CA LEU A 324 19.05 -11.57 -10.71
C LEU A 324 18.25 -12.43 -11.70
N TYR A 325 18.89 -13.35 -12.41
CA TYR A 325 18.25 -14.22 -13.39
C TYR A 325 17.48 -15.39 -12.77
N THR A 326 17.91 -15.89 -11.60
CA THR A 326 17.33 -17.10 -11.00
C THR A 326 16.19 -16.77 -10.03
N ILE A 327 16.24 -15.63 -9.34
CA ILE A 327 15.10 -15.17 -8.56
C ILE A 327 14.02 -14.72 -9.54
N GLU A 328 12.86 -15.38 -9.50
CA GLU A 328 11.72 -14.94 -10.30
C GLU A 328 11.18 -13.60 -9.76
N ASN A 329 11.33 -12.54 -10.56
CA ASN A 329 10.80 -11.22 -10.25
C ASN A 329 9.44 -11.05 -10.93
N GLY A 330 8.36 -11.28 -10.20
CA GLY A 330 7.02 -11.25 -10.78
C GLY A 330 5.94 -11.87 -9.93
N VAL A 331 4.87 -12.26 -10.59
CA VAL A 331 3.66 -12.79 -9.98
C VAL A 331 3.53 -14.28 -10.22
N TYR A 332 3.49 -15.03 -9.16
CA TYR A 332 3.18 -16.46 -9.16
C TYR A 332 1.66 -16.64 -9.21
N ARG A 333 1.20 -17.49 -10.12
CA ARG A 333 -0.25 -17.69 -10.36
C ARG A 333 -0.60 -19.17 -10.34
N PHE A 334 -1.79 -19.46 -9.80
CA PHE A 334 -2.33 -20.80 -9.87
C PHE A 334 -2.44 -21.26 -11.33
N ASP A 335 -1.93 -22.43 -11.63
CA ASP A 335 -2.18 -23.09 -12.88
C ASP A 335 -3.54 -23.86 -12.84
N LYS A 336 -3.91 -24.46 -13.97
CA LYS A 336 -5.16 -25.21 -14.08
C LYS A 336 -5.24 -26.43 -13.14
N THR A 337 -4.10 -26.99 -12.75
CA THR A 337 -4.03 -28.19 -11.88
C THR A 337 -4.08 -27.82 -10.40
N GLU A 338 -3.68 -26.63 -10.08
CA GLU A 338 -3.65 -26.07 -8.71
C GLU A 338 -4.94 -25.31 -8.37
N ALA A 339 -5.74 -24.94 -9.38
CA ALA A 339 -7.00 -24.23 -9.20
C ALA A 339 -8.00 -25.05 -8.38
N THR A 340 -8.72 -24.35 -7.49
CA THR A 340 -9.75 -24.91 -6.59
C THR A 340 -11.08 -24.18 -6.80
N ASP A 341 -12.11 -24.55 -6.02
CA ASP A 341 -13.37 -23.80 -6.01
C ASP A 341 -13.20 -22.38 -5.44
N VAL A 342 -12.16 -22.14 -4.64
CA VAL A 342 -11.86 -20.86 -3.97
C VAL A 342 -10.86 -20.05 -4.82
N HIS A 343 -9.80 -20.69 -5.31
CA HIS A 343 -8.73 -20.06 -6.10
C HIS A 343 -8.80 -20.57 -7.53
N LYS A 344 -8.92 -19.66 -8.47
CA LYS A 344 -9.08 -19.99 -9.90
C LYS A 344 -7.74 -19.95 -10.63
N GLU A 345 -7.72 -20.61 -11.79
CA GLU A 345 -6.60 -20.47 -12.72
C GLU A 345 -6.28 -18.99 -12.98
N ASN A 346 -5.00 -18.63 -12.93
CA ASN A 346 -4.44 -17.29 -13.03
C ASN A 346 -4.67 -16.36 -11.81
N ASP A 347 -5.32 -16.78 -10.73
CA ASP A 347 -5.31 -15.98 -9.50
C ASP A 347 -3.88 -15.94 -8.93
N PRO A 348 -3.40 -14.79 -8.43
CA PRO A 348 -2.09 -14.72 -7.83
C PRO A 348 -2.07 -15.42 -6.47
N TYR A 349 -1.05 -16.23 -6.20
CA TYR A 349 -0.82 -16.81 -4.87
C TYR A 349 0.43 -16.28 -4.18
N ALA A 350 1.38 -15.73 -4.95
CA ALA A 350 2.55 -15.05 -4.42
C ALA A 350 3.13 -14.07 -5.44
N TYR A 351 4.03 -13.23 -4.99
CA TYR A 351 4.89 -12.43 -5.87
C TYR A 351 6.23 -12.11 -5.19
N ASN A 352 7.26 -11.97 -6.02
CA ASN A 352 8.54 -11.37 -5.67
C ASN A 352 8.70 -10.03 -6.38
N CYS A 353 9.37 -9.11 -5.71
CA CYS A 353 9.67 -7.80 -6.25
C CYS A 353 11.08 -7.37 -5.84
N PHE A 354 11.92 -6.98 -6.81
CA PHE A 354 13.19 -6.33 -6.53
C PHE A 354 12.94 -4.90 -6.07
N THR A 355 13.33 -4.58 -4.85
CA THR A 355 13.06 -3.25 -4.26
C THR A 355 14.32 -2.39 -4.11
N ASP A 356 15.51 -3.02 -4.09
CA ASP A 356 16.78 -2.32 -4.05
C ASP A 356 17.91 -3.19 -4.62
N LEU A 357 18.94 -2.54 -5.17
CA LEU A 357 20.19 -3.18 -5.57
C LEU A 357 21.31 -2.18 -5.34
N LYS A 358 22.16 -2.43 -4.36
CA LYS A 358 23.17 -1.46 -3.94
C LYS A 358 24.49 -2.08 -3.55
N GLU A 359 25.55 -1.31 -3.71
CA GLU A 359 26.84 -1.61 -3.09
C GLU A 359 26.79 -1.32 -1.58
N ASN A 360 27.25 -2.29 -0.79
CA ASN A 360 27.31 -2.18 0.66
C ASN A 360 28.64 -2.71 1.17
N GLY A 361 29.67 -1.84 1.23
CA GLY A 361 31.01 -2.24 1.60
C GLY A 361 31.59 -3.30 0.63
N ASP A 362 31.80 -4.51 1.15
CA ASP A 362 32.37 -5.64 0.38
C ASP A 362 31.31 -6.52 -0.27
N THR A 363 30.04 -6.06 -0.34
CA THR A 363 28.94 -6.80 -0.98
C THR A 363 28.19 -5.95 -1.99
N ILE A 364 27.44 -6.63 -2.86
CA ILE A 364 26.33 -6.08 -3.64
C ILE A 364 25.08 -6.75 -3.09
N ASP A 365 24.18 -5.96 -2.50
CA ASP A 365 22.97 -6.44 -1.84
C ASP A 365 21.76 -6.21 -2.74
N LEU A 366 21.04 -7.29 -3.06
CA LEU A 366 19.72 -7.26 -3.69
C LEU A 366 18.66 -7.42 -2.59
N THR A 367 17.76 -6.45 -2.47
CA THR A 367 16.61 -6.55 -1.58
C THR A 367 15.40 -7.05 -2.36
N VAL A 368 14.79 -8.13 -1.88
CA VAL A 368 13.57 -8.73 -2.46
C VAL A 368 12.44 -8.66 -1.47
N SER A 369 11.29 -8.13 -1.92
CA SER A 369 10.03 -8.19 -1.20
C SER A 369 9.19 -9.34 -1.73
N THR A 370 8.93 -10.32 -0.88
CA THR A 370 8.07 -11.47 -1.16
C THR A 370 6.74 -11.29 -0.45
N SER A 371 5.63 -11.57 -1.14
CA SER A 371 4.31 -11.69 -0.50
C SER A 371 3.63 -12.95 -0.99
N ALA A 372 2.89 -13.60 -0.11
CA ALA A 372 2.21 -14.84 -0.44
C ALA A 372 0.87 -14.99 0.31
N LEU A 373 -0.06 -15.69 -0.29
CA LEU A 373 -1.41 -15.96 0.23
C LEU A 373 -1.39 -16.52 1.66
N ASN A 374 -0.43 -17.37 1.94
CA ASN A 374 -0.24 -17.98 3.27
C ASN A 374 1.20 -18.50 3.42
N LYS A 375 1.48 -19.07 4.59
CA LYS A 375 2.81 -19.61 4.91
C LYS A 375 3.28 -20.71 3.93
N ILE A 376 2.39 -21.55 3.42
CA ILE A 376 2.78 -22.66 2.53
C ILE A 376 3.40 -22.10 1.24
N TYR A 377 2.73 -21.12 0.61
CA TYR A 377 3.24 -20.47 -0.60
C TYR A 377 4.43 -19.57 -0.31
N MET A 378 4.50 -18.95 0.89
CA MET A 378 5.67 -18.22 1.32
C MET A 378 6.90 -19.13 1.39
N ASP A 379 6.77 -20.28 2.06
CA ASP A 379 7.86 -21.25 2.20
C ASP A 379 8.31 -21.79 0.82
N GLN A 380 7.39 -22.00 -0.12
CA GLN A 380 7.72 -22.42 -1.48
C GLN A 380 8.61 -21.38 -2.19
N VAL A 381 8.19 -20.11 -2.20
CA VAL A 381 8.96 -19.03 -2.87
C VAL A 381 10.31 -18.81 -2.17
N GLU A 382 10.35 -18.91 -0.85
CA GLU A 382 11.59 -18.80 -0.08
C GLU A 382 12.59 -19.93 -0.37
N ASP A 383 12.10 -21.15 -0.60
CA ASP A 383 12.95 -22.28 -1.00
C ASP A 383 13.56 -22.05 -2.40
N GLU A 384 12.80 -21.47 -3.32
CA GLU A 384 13.27 -21.06 -4.65
C GLU A 384 14.32 -19.95 -4.54
N ASN A 385 14.02 -18.87 -3.79
CA ASN A 385 14.94 -17.76 -3.54
C ASN A 385 16.22 -18.22 -2.85
N SER A 386 16.12 -19.12 -1.87
CA SER A 386 17.28 -19.73 -1.18
C SER A 386 18.14 -20.56 -2.11
N THR A 387 17.53 -21.25 -3.07
CA THR A 387 18.24 -22.01 -4.10
C THR A 387 18.98 -21.08 -5.05
N ALA A 388 18.33 -19.99 -5.49
CA ALA A 388 18.96 -18.96 -6.29
C ALA A 388 20.19 -18.33 -5.58
N ALA A 389 20.06 -18.04 -4.29
CA ALA A 389 21.16 -17.53 -3.48
C ALA A 389 22.36 -18.49 -3.44
N LYS A 390 22.11 -19.79 -3.25
CA LYS A 390 23.17 -20.81 -3.25
C LYS A 390 23.89 -20.89 -4.62
N LEU A 391 23.14 -20.83 -5.72
CA LEU A 391 23.69 -20.82 -7.07
C LEU A 391 24.53 -19.58 -7.37
N ALA A 392 24.19 -18.47 -6.74
CA ALA A 392 24.89 -17.19 -6.87
C ALA A 392 26.02 -17.00 -5.83
N ASN A 393 26.29 -17.95 -4.95
CA ASN A 393 27.17 -17.80 -3.79
C ASN A 393 26.81 -16.58 -2.93
N ALA A 394 25.52 -16.23 -2.85
CA ALA A 394 25.02 -15.14 -2.04
C ALA A 394 24.65 -15.60 -0.63
N SER A 395 24.87 -14.76 0.37
CA SER A 395 24.29 -14.93 1.70
C SER A 395 22.90 -14.31 1.74
N VAL A 396 22.03 -14.85 2.60
CA VAL A 396 20.64 -14.37 2.77
C VAL A 396 20.42 -13.92 4.20
N SER A 397 19.79 -12.75 4.36
CA SER A 397 19.33 -12.26 5.66
C SER A 397 17.89 -11.75 5.57
N THR A 398 17.10 -12.04 6.60
CA THR A 398 15.71 -11.53 6.70
C THR A 398 15.72 -10.15 7.32
N VAL A 399 15.14 -9.16 6.63
CA VAL A 399 14.98 -7.79 7.10
C VAL A 399 13.67 -7.64 7.87
N SER A 400 12.58 -8.24 7.36
CA SER A 400 11.26 -8.18 7.96
C SER A 400 10.45 -9.39 7.54
N GLU A 401 9.57 -9.85 8.44
CA GLU A 401 8.62 -10.92 8.17
C GLU A 401 7.30 -10.64 8.87
N THR A 402 6.18 -10.95 8.24
CA THR A 402 4.85 -10.81 8.81
C THR A 402 3.93 -11.94 8.31
N ASP A 403 3.11 -12.45 9.21
CA ASP A 403 2.14 -13.50 8.89
C ASP A 403 0.98 -12.97 8.03
N ALA A 404 0.30 -13.88 7.34
CA ALA A 404 -0.96 -13.57 6.68
C ALA A 404 -2.02 -13.20 7.73
N PHE A 405 -2.87 -12.25 7.38
CA PHE A 405 -3.98 -11.86 8.24
C PHE A 405 -5.26 -12.58 7.83
N THR A 406 -6.02 -13.02 8.84
CA THR A 406 -7.41 -13.49 8.69
C THR A 406 -8.24 -12.91 9.82
N GLY A 407 -9.29 -12.16 9.48
CA GLY A 407 -10.17 -11.55 10.47
C GLY A 407 -11.03 -12.56 11.21
N ILE A 408 -11.23 -12.34 12.51
CA ILE A 408 -11.91 -13.29 13.41
C ILE A 408 -13.44 -13.14 13.44
N ASN A 409 -13.99 -12.03 12.92
CA ASN A 409 -15.42 -11.73 12.98
C ASN A 409 -16.04 -11.64 11.59
N PRO A 410 -16.55 -12.74 11.02
CA PRO A 410 -17.10 -12.76 9.66
C PRO A 410 -18.42 -11.96 9.53
N GLN A 411 -19.01 -11.47 10.63
CA GLN A 411 -20.20 -10.62 10.59
C GLN A 411 -19.87 -9.13 10.43
N LEU A 412 -18.65 -8.71 10.75
CA LEU A 412 -18.27 -7.29 10.71
C LEU A 412 -18.35 -6.70 9.30
N PRO A 413 -17.88 -7.37 8.23
CA PRO A 413 -18.03 -6.86 6.86
C PRO A 413 -19.49 -6.64 6.47
N LEU A 414 -20.36 -7.62 6.76
CA LEU A 414 -21.79 -7.54 6.47
C LEU A 414 -22.45 -6.40 7.23
N GLN A 415 -22.14 -6.25 8.52
CA GLN A 415 -22.66 -5.15 9.34
C GLN A 415 -22.24 -3.80 8.77
N PHE A 416 -20.96 -3.64 8.44
CA PHE A 416 -20.44 -2.41 7.88
C PHE A 416 -21.01 -2.10 6.49
N SER A 417 -21.13 -3.09 5.60
CA SER A 417 -21.74 -2.95 4.28
C SER A 417 -23.22 -2.52 4.37
N ASN A 418 -23.96 -3.02 5.36
CA ASN A 418 -25.33 -2.60 5.63
C ASN A 418 -25.41 -1.12 6.06
N PHE A 419 -24.48 -0.66 6.92
CA PHE A 419 -24.36 0.77 7.26
C PHE A 419 -24.05 1.60 6.02
N TYR A 420 -23.07 1.18 5.23
CA TYR A 420 -22.66 1.86 4.01
C TYR A 420 -23.83 2.05 3.04
N THR A 421 -24.54 0.97 2.73
CA THR A 421 -25.69 0.99 1.80
C THR A 421 -26.81 1.89 2.30
N LYS A 422 -27.18 1.74 3.58
CA LYS A 422 -28.30 2.47 4.18
C LYS A 422 -28.02 3.97 4.29
N VAL A 423 -26.81 4.35 4.72
CA VAL A 423 -26.47 5.76 4.96
C VAL A 423 -26.25 6.52 3.66
N ASN A 424 -25.65 5.89 2.67
CA ASN A 424 -25.38 6.54 1.40
C ASN A 424 -26.55 6.44 0.40
N ASN A 425 -27.67 5.81 0.80
CA ASN A 425 -28.85 5.59 -0.04
C ASN A 425 -28.51 4.96 -1.39
N VAL A 426 -27.63 3.97 -1.34
CA VAL A 426 -27.10 3.32 -2.52
C VAL A 426 -28.01 2.16 -2.87
N THR A 427 -28.57 2.17 -4.08
CA THR A 427 -29.52 1.15 -4.57
C THR A 427 -29.01 0.55 -5.87
N GLY A 428 -29.07 -0.78 -6.00
CA GLY A 428 -28.70 -1.51 -7.22
C GLY A 428 -27.57 -2.52 -7.03
N LYS A 429 -27.38 -3.39 -8.02
CA LYS A 429 -26.38 -4.49 -7.98
C LYS A 429 -24.92 -4.02 -7.92
N ASP A 430 -24.65 -2.78 -8.27
CA ASP A 430 -23.28 -2.27 -8.48
C ASP A 430 -22.80 -1.35 -7.33
N MET A 431 -23.51 -1.27 -6.21
CA MET A 431 -23.32 -0.20 -5.25
C MET A 431 -23.08 -0.62 -3.80
N GLY A 432 -23.01 -1.90 -3.51
CA GLY A 432 -22.56 -2.41 -2.20
C GLY A 432 -21.01 -2.47 -2.17
N LEU A 433 -20.46 -2.38 -0.96
CA LEU A 433 -19.04 -2.73 -0.77
C LEU A 433 -18.89 -4.23 -1.03
N GLN A 434 -18.07 -4.57 -2.01
CA GLN A 434 -17.71 -5.96 -2.28
C GLN A 434 -16.72 -6.42 -1.21
N GLU A 435 -16.84 -7.66 -0.78
CA GLU A 435 -15.82 -8.34 0.01
C GLU A 435 -14.88 -9.06 -0.94
N LYS A 436 -13.58 -8.84 -0.79
CA LYS A 436 -12.52 -9.52 -1.53
C LYS A 436 -11.27 -9.62 -0.66
N ASP A 437 -10.46 -10.64 -0.91
CA ASP A 437 -9.18 -10.78 -0.24
C ASP A 437 -8.16 -9.77 -0.78
N ASP A 438 -7.33 -9.25 0.12
CA ASP A 438 -6.15 -8.49 -0.28
C ASP A 438 -5.07 -9.45 -0.76
N THR A 439 -4.54 -9.16 -1.93
CA THR A 439 -3.44 -9.91 -2.53
C THR A 439 -2.07 -9.30 -2.19
N TYR A 440 -1.97 -8.62 -1.05
CA TYR A 440 -0.77 -7.95 -0.56
C TYR A 440 -0.79 -7.87 0.97
N VAL A 441 0.36 -7.56 1.56
CA VAL A 441 0.52 -7.33 3.01
C VAL A 441 -0.19 -6.04 3.40
N THR A 442 -0.88 -6.07 4.53
CA THR A 442 -1.51 -4.88 5.11
C THR A 442 -1.09 -4.73 6.58
N ALA A 443 -1.32 -3.56 7.16
CA ALA A 443 -1.12 -3.36 8.59
C ALA A 443 -2.01 -4.27 9.47
N CYS A 444 -3.06 -4.89 8.91
CA CYS A 444 -3.99 -5.76 9.66
C CYS A 444 -3.29 -6.91 10.39
N SER A 445 -2.25 -7.50 9.80
CA SER A 445 -1.46 -8.56 10.45
C SER A 445 -0.82 -8.08 11.74
N TYR A 446 -0.22 -6.90 11.73
CA TYR A 446 0.40 -6.30 12.91
C TYR A 446 -0.63 -5.84 13.95
N LEU A 447 -1.79 -5.33 13.49
CA LEU A 447 -2.90 -4.95 14.37
C LEU A 447 -3.47 -6.18 15.06
N SER A 448 -3.59 -7.31 14.35
CA SER A 448 -4.02 -8.58 14.92
C SER A 448 -3.00 -9.14 15.93
N ALA A 449 -1.70 -9.01 15.63
CA ALA A 449 -0.64 -9.38 16.57
C ALA A 449 -0.62 -8.49 17.82
N ALA A 450 -1.01 -7.21 17.71
CA ALA A 450 -1.13 -6.31 18.86
C ALA A 450 -2.30 -6.67 19.78
N ASN A 451 -3.44 -7.14 19.24
CA ASN A 451 -4.55 -7.71 20.00
C ASN A 451 -5.39 -8.67 19.14
N ASP A 452 -5.24 -9.97 19.39
CA ASP A 452 -5.91 -11.07 18.68
C ASP A 452 -7.41 -11.22 19.00
N ARG A 453 -7.93 -10.48 20.00
CA ARG A 453 -9.35 -10.46 20.38
C ARG A 453 -10.13 -9.29 19.73
N ALA A 454 -9.48 -8.44 18.99
CA ALA A 454 -10.12 -7.35 18.27
C ALA A 454 -10.69 -7.85 16.93
N SER A 455 -11.88 -7.36 16.57
CA SER A 455 -12.48 -7.60 15.25
C SER A 455 -11.92 -6.60 14.24
N ILE A 456 -11.00 -7.03 13.39
CA ILE A 456 -10.32 -6.17 12.41
C ILE A 456 -10.96 -6.35 11.05
N LEU A 457 -11.19 -5.24 10.34
CA LEU A 457 -11.69 -5.16 8.98
C LEU A 457 -10.85 -4.15 8.20
N HIS A 458 -10.27 -4.59 7.10
CA HIS A 458 -9.69 -3.68 6.13
C HIS A 458 -10.80 -3.04 5.28
N VAL A 459 -10.78 -1.72 5.20
CA VAL A 459 -11.73 -0.90 4.42
C VAL A 459 -10.95 -0.09 3.41
N SER A 460 -10.97 -0.55 2.18
CA SER A 460 -10.41 0.20 1.06
C SER A 460 -11.28 1.41 0.73
N VAL A 461 -10.66 2.57 0.65
CA VAL A 461 -11.31 3.86 0.37
C VAL A 461 -10.93 4.32 -1.04
N ALA A 462 -11.94 4.48 -1.91
CA ALA A 462 -11.66 4.92 -3.29
C ALA A 462 -11.02 6.31 -3.34
N GLN A 463 -9.97 6.43 -4.16
CA GLN A 463 -9.20 7.67 -4.42
C GLN A 463 -10.02 8.67 -5.27
N ASN A 464 -11.13 9.17 -4.77
CA ASN A 464 -12.04 10.03 -5.53
C ASN A 464 -12.65 11.17 -4.72
N GLY A 465 -12.19 11.40 -3.50
CA GLY A 465 -12.67 12.46 -2.60
C GLY A 465 -14.13 12.33 -2.17
N LYS A 466 -14.77 11.15 -2.34
CA LYS A 466 -16.14 10.93 -1.91
C LYS A 466 -16.20 10.45 -0.46
N SER A 467 -17.12 11.00 0.32
CA SER A 467 -17.27 10.76 1.76
C SER A 467 -18.10 9.51 2.13
N TYR A 468 -18.28 8.55 1.22
CA TYR A 468 -19.20 7.41 1.46
C TYR A 468 -18.74 6.52 2.62
N ILE A 469 -17.46 6.20 2.71
CA ILE A 469 -16.88 5.43 3.81
C ILE A 469 -16.96 6.25 5.11
N ALA A 470 -16.63 7.54 5.08
CA ALA A 470 -16.74 8.41 6.25
C ALA A 470 -18.20 8.49 6.77
N ASN A 471 -19.20 8.57 5.88
CA ASN A 471 -20.62 8.51 6.26
C ASN A 471 -20.94 7.18 6.98
N ALA A 472 -20.48 6.05 6.46
CA ALA A 472 -20.73 4.75 7.06
C ALA A 472 -20.08 4.65 8.45
N LEU A 473 -18.82 5.04 8.59
CA LEU A 473 -18.08 5.02 9.86
C LEU A 473 -18.71 5.95 10.90
N MET A 474 -19.10 7.18 10.53
CA MET A 474 -19.78 8.12 11.44
C MET A 474 -21.05 7.51 12.03
N ASN A 475 -21.82 6.80 11.23
CA ASN A 475 -23.05 6.16 11.69
C ASN A 475 -22.80 4.86 12.44
N PHE A 476 -21.78 4.10 12.07
CA PHE A 476 -21.34 2.93 12.83
C PHE A 476 -20.92 3.33 14.25
N ILE A 477 -20.06 4.34 14.40
CA ILE A 477 -19.59 4.87 15.69
C ILE A 477 -20.76 5.41 16.52
N ALA A 478 -21.65 6.15 15.90
CA ALA A 478 -22.83 6.66 16.57
C ALA A 478 -23.86 5.57 16.90
N GLN A 479 -23.76 4.41 16.25
CA GLN A 479 -24.77 3.34 16.28
C GLN A 479 -26.19 3.89 16.08
N SER A 480 -26.30 4.84 15.16
CA SER A 480 -27.54 5.54 14.87
C SER A 480 -28.50 4.72 14.00
N VAL A 481 -27.99 3.67 13.35
CA VAL A 481 -28.77 2.79 12.48
C VAL A 481 -28.85 1.42 13.13
N LYS A 482 -30.05 0.99 13.55
CA LYS A 482 -30.27 -0.40 13.96
C LYS A 482 -30.22 -1.26 12.69
N VAL A 483 -29.20 -2.07 12.57
CA VAL A 483 -29.15 -3.15 11.57
C VAL A 483 -30.06 -4.26 12.10
N LYS A 484 -31.13 -4.57 11.34
CA LYS A 484 -32.02 -5.69 11.63
C LYS A 484 -31.45 -6.95 11.03
#